data_f2a24ce87e167a62acff4716d2af7289
#
_entry.id   f2a24ce87e167a62acff4716d2af7289
#
_cell.length_a   1.000
_cell.length_b   1.000
_cell.length_c   1.000
_cell.angle_alpha   90.00
_cell.angle_beta   90.00
_cell.angle_gamma   90.00
#
_symmetry.space_group_name_H-M   'P 1'
#
loop_
_entity.id
_entity.type
_entity.pdbx_description
1 polymer ?
#
loop_
_entity_poly.entity_id
_entity_poly.type
_entity_poly.pdbx_seq_one_letter_code
_entity_poly.pdbx_strand_id
1 'polypeptide(L)'
;MKKTLTGFIALLLLAGVAWAGDDRNHDRRNVQKFATLPNGVRFPEGITANPANGDIYVSTFDAPNPNNPDPHNKLLRYSRHGHLLAQRDFGTDPLLGMAFDRAHNKVYVATVGDFSGSGSRVQRIDANFDGSTTIESVADIPSDGAPANRIVDNPDGSHDTIMFEANARVPNALAFDSNGNLYVSDSFQGAIYRIANAASCGPCSATLFLQHPLLATAGFPPFGANGIAFNGDESALFIANTGDDRILRYDIASDETEVFAESVNGADGITFDAHGRLWVAANQADEVVALNEQGRVIARLGEFQGINRNGTPRGLLFPASLVIVGNQMFVTNLALPLTESEGDEPEEAVTRYTVSRFKLPHR
;
A
#
# COMPACT_ATOMS: atom_id res chain seq x y z
N MET A 1 39.97 -64.81 -34.94
CA MET A 1 39.54 -64.65 -33.57
C MET A 1 38.44 -63.58 -33.56
N LYS A 2 37.17 -63.99 -33.45
CA LYS A 2 35.98 -63.11 -33.40
C LYS A 2 35.64 -62.87 -31.95
N LYS A 3 35.62 -61.64 -31.53
CA LYS A 3 35.09 -61.22 -30.16
C LYS A 3 33.64 -60.77 -30.32
N THR A 4 32.75 -61.52 -29.76
CA THR A 4 31.33 -61.21 -29.60
C THR A 4 31.15 -60.17 -28.52
N LEU A 5 30.48 -59.06 -28.82
CA LEU A 5 30.13 -58.03 -27.88
C LEU A 5 28.64 -58.25 -27.50
N THR A 6 28.42 -58.64 -26.25
CA THR A 6 27.07 -58.85 -25.69
C THR A 6 26.56 -57.50 -25.16
N GLY A 7 25.54 -56.95 -25.83
CA GLY A 7 24.90 -55.73 -25.39
C GLY A 7 23.90 -55.99 -24.26
N PHE A 8 24.07 -55.30 -23.13
CA PHE A 8 23.07 -55.16 -22.06
C PHE A 8 22.08 -54.05 -22.41
N ILE A 9 20.84 -54.42 -22.65
CA ILE A 9 19.73 -53.45 -22.77
C ILE A 9 19.25 -53.22 -21.34
N ALA A 10 19.52 -52.02 -20.79
CA ALA A 10 18.93 -51.56 -19.55
C ALA A 10 17.54 -50.95 -19.85
N LEU A 11 16.52 -51.63 -19.37
CA LEU A 11 15.14 -51.13 -19.41
C LEU A 11 14.97 -50.01 -18.39
N LEU A 12 14.97 -48.75 -18.83
CA LEU A 12 14.61 -47.59 -18.00
C LEU A 12 13.08 -47.60 -17.80
N LEU A 13 12.62 -48.01 -16.64
CA LEU A 13 11.28 -47.75 -16.14
C LEU A 13 11.16 -46.22 -15.85
N LEU A 14 10.55 -45.48 -16.78
CA LEU A 14 10.07 -44.13 -16.54
C LEU A 14 8.90 -44.21 -15.56
N ALA A 15 9.19 -44.06 -14.26
CA ALA A 15 8.16 -43.71 -13.28
C ALA A 15 7.67 -42.31 -13.63
N GLY A 16 6.48 -42.22 -14.19
CA GLY A 16 5.78 -40.95 -14.40
C GLY A 16 5.56 -40.27 -13.03
N VAL A 17 6.39 -39.29 -12.73
CA VAL A 17 6.07 -38.33 -11.66
C VAL A 17 4.90 -37.53 -12.18
N ALA A 18 3.70 -37.88 -11.70
CA ALA A 18 2.55 -36.98 -11.82
C ALA A 18 2.93 -35.68 -11.11
N TRP A 19 3.20 -34.63 -11.88
CA TRP A 19 3.25 -33.30 -11.34
C TRP A 19 1.84 -33.01 -10.81
N ALA A 20 1.66 -33.09 -9.49
CA ALA A 20 0.56 -32.42 -8.84
C ALA A 20 0.68 -30.95 -9.24
N GLY A 21 -0.22 -30.49 -10.11
CA GLY A 21 -0.28 -29.09 -10.48
C GLY A 21 -0.32 -28.26 -9.21
N ASP A 22 0.58 -27.31 -9.11
CA ASP A 22 0.69 -26.46 -7.94
C ASP A 22 -0.60 -25.62 -7.83
N ASP A 23 -1.52 -26.03 -6.94
CA ASP A 23 -2.78 -25.32 -6.66
C ASP A 23 -2.52 -23.84 -6.29
N ARG A 24 -1.29 -23.51 -5.85
CA ARG A 24 -0.82 -22.14 -5.58
C ARG A 24 -0.80 -21.26 -6.83
N ASN A 25 -0.69 -21.84 -8.03
CA ASN A 25 -0.67 -21.07 -9.28
C ASN A 25 -2.10 -20.71 -9.77
N HIS A 26 -3.13 -21.32 -9.19
CA HIS A 26 -4.51 -21.04 -9.57
C HIS A 26 -5.06 -19.82 -8.83
N ASP A 27 -4.62 -19.58 -7.58
CA ASP A 27 -5.05 -18.44 -6.77
C ASP A 27 -4.42 -17.12 -7.26
N ARG A 28 -3.19 -17.13 -7.76
CA ARG A 28 -2.51 -15.94 -8.31
C ARG A 28 -3.28 -15.31 -9.49
N ARG A 29 -3.96 -16.11 -10.30
CA ARG A 29 -4.65 -15.66 -11.53
C ARG A 29 -6.09 -15.24 -11.33
N ASN A 30 -6.63 -15.36 -10.12
CA ASN A 30 -8.06 -15.14 -9.86
C ASN A 30 -8.37 -13.68 -9.48
N VAL A 31 -7.55 -12.74 -9.95
CA VAL A 31 -7.80 -11.30 -9.79
C VAL A 31 -8.84 -10.85 -10.79
N GLN A 32 -9.91 -10.25 -10.30
CA GLN A 32 -11.00 -9.69 -11.10
C GLN A 32 -10.98 -8.17 -11.02
N LYS A 33 -11.25 -7.53 -12.15
CA LYS A 33 -11.50 -6.08 -12.12
C LYS A 33 -12.78 -5.80 -11.32
N PHE A 34 -12.67 -4.96 -10.30
CA PHE A 34 -13.81 -4.48 -9.51
C PHE A 34 -14.43 -3.24 -10.14
N ALA A 35 -13.61 -2.22 -10.40
CA ALA A 35 -14.04 -0.96 -10.97
C ALA A 35 -12.99 -0.42 -11.94
N THR A 36 -13.44 0.44 -12.86
CA THR A 36 -12.58 1.30 -13.67
C THR A 36 -12.82 2.73 -13.23
N LEU A 37 -11.77 3.50 -13.05
CA LEU A 37 -11.86 4.91 -12.70
C LEU A 37 -12.53 5.71 -13.85
N PRO A 38 -13.16 6.85 -13.54
CA PRO A 38 -13.66 7.77 -14.56
C PRO A 38 -12.58 8.18 -15.57
N ASN A 39 -12.96 8.52 -16.79
CA ASN A 39 -12.01 8.97 -17.80
C ASN A 39 -11.24 10.18 -17.31
N GLY A 40 -9.92 10.18 -17.50
CA GLY A 40 -9.02 11.25 -17.08
C GLY A 40 -8.67 11.24 -15.59
N VAL A 41 -9.22 10.34 -14.79
CA VAL A 41 -8.81 10.12 -13.39
C VAL A 41 -7.76 9.01 -13.35
N ARG A 42 -6.59 9.32 -12.78
CA ARG A 42 -5.41 8.49 -12.80
C ARG A 42 -4.94 8.13 -11.40
N PHE A 43 -4.05 7.16 -11.32
CA PHE A 43 -3.25 6.79 -10.15
C PHE A 43 -4.09 6.57 -8.87
N PRO A 44 -4.98 5.55 -8.83
CA PRO A 44 -5.68 5.17 -7.61
C PRO A 44 -4.67 4.65 -6.59
N GLU A 45 -4.60 5.31 -5.45
CA GLU A 45 -3.61 5.01 -4.42
C GLU A 45 -4.27 4.43 -3.17
N GLY A 46 -4.86 5.27 -2.31
CA GLY A 46 -5.50 4.82 -1.08
C GLY A 46 -6.84 4.13 -1.32
N ILE A 47 -7.18 3.21 -0.43
CA ILE A 47 -8.47 2.53 -0.44
C ILE A 47 -8.96 2.27 0.99
N THR A 48 -10.23 2.51 1.23
CA THR A 48 -10.91 2.12 2.47
C THR A 48 -12.35 1.71 2.18
N ALA A 49 -13.05 1.20 3.17
CA ALA A 49 -14.42 0.71 2.99
C ALA A 49 -15.35 1.08 4.16
N ASN A 50 -16.61 1.29 3.85
CA ASN A 50 -17.65 1.35 4.86
C ASN A 50 -18.12 -0.07 5.20
N PRO A 51 -17.85 -0.58 6.39
CA PRO A 51 -18.19 -1.96 6.73
C PRO A 51 -19.69 -2.20 6.90
N ALA A 52 -20.49 -1.13 7.02
CA ALA A 52 -21.95 -1.25 7.21
C ALA A 52 -22.69 -1.53 5.89
N ASN A 53 -22.26 -0.94 4.76
CA ASN A 53 -22.91 -1.08 3.47
C ASN A 53 -22.02 -1.68 2.37
N GLY A 54 -20.71 -1.77 2.63
CA GLY A 54 -19.72 -2.29 1.69
C GLY A 54 -19.31 -1.30 0.60
N ASP A 55 -19.60 -0.02 0.75
CA ASP A 55 -19.08 1.00 -0.17
C ASP A 55 -17.56 1.08 -0.07
N ILE A 56 -16.91 1.24 -1.22
CA ILE A 56 -15.45 1.31 -1.35
C ILE A 56 -15.08 2.75 -1.72
N TYR A 57 -14.09 3.30 -1.02
CA TYR A 57 -13.57 4.64 -1.26
C TYR A 57 -12.14 4.52 -1.81
N VAL A 58 -11.83 5.34 -2.81
CA VAL A 58 -10.53 5.34 -3.50
C VAL A 58 -10.05 6.78 -3.64
N SER A 59 -8.84 7.05 -3.20
CA SER A 59 -8.12 8.32 -3.42
C SER A 59 -7.23 8.22 -4.65
N THR A 60 -6.81 9.37 -5.20
CA THR A 60 -5.89 9.41 -6.33
C THR A 60 -4.64 10.22 -6.01
N PHE A 61 -3.51 9.79 -6.55
CA PHE A 61 -2.19 10.38 -6.37
C PHE A 61 -1.65 10.88 -7.72
N ASP A 62 -2.25 11.92 -8.26
CA ASP A 62 -1.76 12.55 -9.50
C ASP A 62 -0.97 13.80 -9.15
N ALA A 63 0.35 13.65 -9.02
CA ALA A 63 1.23 14.75 -8.64
C ALA A 63 1.44 15.71 -9.82
N PRO A 64 1.50 17.03 -9.56
CA PRO A 64 1.83 18.01 -10.60
C PRO A 64 3.20 17.70 -11.24
N ASN A 65 3.26 17.77 -12.55
CA ASN A 65 4.48 17.57 -13.32
C ASN A 65 4.46 18.44 -14.59
N PRO A 66 5.57 18.57 -15.32
CA PRO A 66 5.62 19.44 -16.52
C PRO A 66 4.58 19.10 -17.59
N ASN A 67 4.17 17.83 -17.71
CA ASN A 67 3.19 17.36 -18.68
C ASN A 67 1.75 17.47 -18.16
N ASN A 68 1.56 17.59 -16.84
CA ASN A 68 0.28 17.78 -16.17
C ASN A 68 0.46 18.71 -14.96
N PRO A 69 0.58 20.03 -15.20
CA PRO A 69 0.87 20.99 -14.12
C PRO A 69 -0.32 21.28 -13.20
N ASP A 70 -1.53 20.93 -13.63
CA ASP A 70 -2.78 21.17 -12.89
C ASP A 70 -3.64 19.89 -12.83
N PRO A 71 -3.13 18.83 -12.15
CA PRO A 71 -3.90 17.60 -11.98
C PRO A 71 -5.09 17.82 -11.06
N HIS A 72 -6.14 17.02 -11.26
CA HIS A 72 -7.33 17.04 -10.40
C HIS A 72 -7.44 15.73 -9.62
N ASN A 73 -6.98 15.74 -8.39
CA ASN A 73 -7.07 14.61 -7.50
C ASN A 73 -8.50 14.42 -6.97
N LYS A 74 -8.93 13.19 -6.91
CA LYS A 74 -10.32 12.81 -6.60
C LYS A 74 -10.39 11.85 -5.43
N LEU A 75 -11.41 12.01 -4.62
CA LEU A 75 -11.93 10.95 -3.78
C LEU A 75 -13.15 10.35 -4.48
N LEU A 76 -13.13 9.04 -4.73
CA LEU A 76 -14.15 8.29 -5.43
C LEU A 76 -14.89 7.38 -4.44
N ARG A 77 -16.22 7.27 -4.59
CA ARG A 77 -17.05 6.34 -3.84
C ARG A 77 -17.70 5.36 -4.78
N TYR A 78 -17.48 4.08 -4.57
CA TYR A 78 -18.09 2.98 -5.32
C TYR A 78 -19.03 2.18 -4.43
N SER A 79 -20.12 1.68 -5.00
CA SER A 79 -20.93 0.65 -4.34
C SER A 79 -20.11 -0.64 -4.19
N ARG A 80 -20.55 -1.55 -3.33
CA ARG A 80 -19.99 -2.91 -3.21
C ARG A 80 -19.95 -3.72 -4.52
N HIS A 81 -20.64 -3.26 -5.55
CA HIS A 81 -20.68 -3.89 -6.87
C HIS A 81 -19.81 -3.19 -7.92
N GLY A 82 -19.06 -2.15 -7.54
CA GLY A 82 -18.17 -1.41 -8.43
C GLY A 82 -18.84 -0.31 -9.25
N HIS A 83 -20.08 0.07 -8.93
CA HIS A 83 -20.73 1.24 -9.56
C HIS A 83 -20.27 2.51 -8.88
N LEU A 84 -19.79 3.49 -9.66
CA LEU A 84 -19.45 4.80 -9.14
C LEU A 84 -20.71 5.50 -8.60
N LEU A 85 -20.67 5.86 -7.31
CA LEU A 85 -21.77 6.55 -6.63
C LEU A 85 -21.54 8.04 -6.54
N ALA A 86 -20.28 8.45 -6.29
CA ALA A 86 -19.91 9.85 -6.16
C ALA A 86 -18.41 10.04 -6.44
N GLN A 87 -18.06 11.29 -6.74
CA GLN A 87 -16.66 11.76 -6.78
C GLN A 87 -16.60 13.16 -6.16
N ARG A 88 -15.52 13.43 -5.44
CA ARG A 88 -15.22 14.73 -4.85
C ARG A 88 -13.83 15.18 -5.31
N ASP A 89 -13.76 16.39 -5.84
CA ASP A 89 -12.52 17.02 -6.28
C ASP A 89 -11.77 17.64 -5.10
N PHE A 90 -10.49 17.34 -4.96
CA PHE A 90 -9.57 17.90 -3.96
C PHE A 90 -8.57 18.88 -4.58
N GLY A 91 -8.74 19.23 -5.87
CA GLY A 91 -7.83 20.10 -6.60
C GLY A 91 -6.51 19.43 -6.93
N THR A 92 -5.44 20.19 -6.89
CA THR A 92 -4.09 19.73 -7.26
C THR A 92 -3.39 18.92 -6.16
N ASP A 93 -3.91 18.90 -4.94
CA ASP A 93 -3.28 18.19 -3.83
C ASP A 93 -3.35 16.67 -4.03
N PRO A 94 -2.23 15.95 -4.14
CA PRO A 94 -2.24 14.49 -4.22
C PRO A 94 -2.78 13.87 -2.93
N LEU A 95 -3.58 12.82 -3.09
CA LEU A 95 -4.21 12.10 -1.99
C LEU A 95 -3.58 10.71 -1.88
N LEU A 96 -3.24 10.31 -0.65
CA LEU A 96 -2.68 9.00 -0.34
C LEU A 96 -3.66 8.17 0.49
N GLY A 97 -3.18 7.51 1.53
CA GLY A 97 -3.93 6.55 2.32
C GLY A 97 -5.15 7.13 3.02
N MET A 98 -6.05 6.25 3.39
CA MET A 98 -7.34 6.59 3.98
C MET A 98 -7.69 5.71 5.16
N ALA A 99 -8.51 6.25 6.07
CA ALA A 99 -9.14 5.49 7.14
C ALA A 99 -10.65 5.80 7.22
N PHE A 100 -11.44 4.81 7.63
CA PHE A 100 -12.88 4.94 7.80
C PHE A 100 -13.24 5.02 9.30
N ASP A 101 -13.85 6.13 9.71
CA ASP A 101 -14.43 6.28 11.03
C ASP A 101 -15.85 5.70 11.06
N ARG A 102 -15.98 4.54 11.70
CA ARG A 102 -17.27 3.83 11.83
C ARG A 102 -18.25 4.56 12.73
N ALA A 103 -17.75 5.22 13.76
CA ALA A 103 -18.59 5.86 14.77
C ALA A 103 -19.31 7.10 14.21
N HIS A 104 -18.64 7.86 13.35
CA HIS A 104 -19.14 9.13 12.83
C HIS A 104 -19.43 9.11 11.32
N ASN A 105 -19.28 7.96 10.66
CA ASN A 105 -19.51 7.76 9.22
C ASN A 105 -18.71 8.77 8.38
N LYS A 106 -17.41 8.89 8.66
CA LYS A 106 -16.49 9.81 7.97
C LYS A 106 -15.36 9.04 7.29
N VAL A 107 -14.88 9.56 6.18
CA VAL A 107 -13.65 9.12 5.51
C VAL A 107 -12.58 10.14 5.80
N TYR A 108 -11.44 9.68 6.32
CA TYR A 108 -10.23 10.46 6.51
C TYR A 108 -9.26 10.17 5.38
N VAL A 109 -8.53 11.18 4.91
CA VAL A 109 -7.58 11.07 3.83
C VAL A 109 -6.31 11.87 4.12
N ALA A 110 -5.17 11.28 3.85
CA ALA A 110 -3.87 11.95 3.86
C ALA A 110 -3.71 12.77 2.59
N THR A 111 -3.30 14.03 2.74
CA THR A 111 -3.10 15.00 1.66
C THR A 111 -1.66 15.47 1.68
N VAL A 112 -0.93 15.30 0.59
CA VAL A 112 0.51 15.59 0.53
C VAL A 112 0.80 17.10 0.48
N GLY A 113 -0.05 17.86 -0.19
CA GLY A 113 0.24 19.26 -0.51
C GLY A 113 1.20 19.38 -1.70
N ASP A 114 2.15 20.31 -1.60
CA ASP A 114 3.05 20.68 -2.71
C ASP A 114 4.42 19.98 -2.69
N PHE A 115 4.59 18.92 -1.92
CA PHE A 115 5.85 18.22 -1.67
C PHE A 115 6.99 19.06 -1.06
N SER A 116 6.84 20.38 -0.94
CA SER A 116 7.78 21.23 -0.20
C SER A 116 7.49 21.23 1.29
N GLY A 117 6.43 20.51 1.69
CA GLY A 117 5.92 20.43 3.04
C GLY A 117 4.83 21.47 3.35
N SER A 118 4.43 22.29 2.38
CA SER A 118 3.25 23.14 2.53
C SER A 118 1.98 22.37 2.16
N GLY A 119 0.97 22.48 3.00
CA GLY A 119 -0.32 21.84 2.76
C GLY A 119 -0.42 20.35 3.13
N SER A 120 0.66 19.76 3.68
CA SER A 120 0.64 18.37 4.16
C SER A 120 -0.27 18.26 5.39
N ARG A 121 -1.36 17.51 5.27
CA ARG A 121 -2.42 17.47 6.29
C ARG A 121 -3.28 16.20 6.20
N VAL A 122 -4.07 16.01 7.23
CA VAL A 122 -5.21 15.08 7.21
C VAL A 122 -6.49 15.86 7.02
N GLN A 123 -7.33 15.40 6.12
CA GLN A 123 -8.67 15.93 5.88
C GLN A 123 -9.72 14.83 6.11
N ARG A 124 -10.98 15.22 6.27
CA ARG A 124 -12.11 14.29 6.39
C ARG A 124 -13.33 14.81 5.65
N ILE A 125 -14.20 13.88 5.28
CA ILE A 125 -15.46 14.16 4.59
C ILE A 125 -16.53 13.17 5.06
N ASP A 126 -17.81 13.54 4.93
CA ASP A 126 -18.92 12.61 5.16
C ASP A 126 -18.84 11.42 4.20
N ALA A 127 -19.04 10.21 4.71
CA ALA A 127 -18.96 9.00 3.91
C ALA A 127 -20.03 8.92 2.80
N ASN A 128 -21.14 9.64 2.96
CA ASN A 128 -22.18 9.75 1.94
C ASN A 128 -22.01 10.97 1.02
N PHE A 129 -20.77 11.43 0.88
CA PHE A 129 -20.46 12.63 0.10
C PHE A 129 -20.96 12.57 -1.35
N ASP A 130 -21.16 13.75 -1.89
CA ASP A 130 -21.32 14.06 -3.32
C ASP A 130 -20.24 15.06 -3.78
N GLY A 131 -20.37 15.55 -5.03
CA GLY A 131 -19.40 16.51 -5.60
C GLY A 131 -19.33 17.87 -4.90
N SER A 132 -20.27 18.19 -4.00
CA SER A 132 -20.39 19.49 -3.30
C SER A 132 -20.12 19.41 -1.79
N THR A 133 -20.05 18.20 -1.25
CA THR A 133 -19.85 17.99 0.21
C THR A 133 -18.58 18.67 0.70
N THR A 134 -18.67 19.34 1.83
CA THR A 134 -17.55 20.05 2.44
C THR A 134 -16.44 19.11 2.86
N ILE A 135 -15.21 19.46 2.51
CA ILE A 135 -13.99 18.81 2.99
C ILE A 135 -13.55 19.59 4.25
N GLU A 136 -13.39 18.86 5.36
CA GLU A 136 -12.97 19.44 6.63
C GLU A 136 -11.47 19.18 6.84
N SER A 137 -10.68 20.20 7.19
CA SER A 137 -9.31 20.01 7.65
C SER A 137 -9.33 19.45 9.07
N VAL A 138 -8.52 18.42 9.32
CA VAL A 138 -8.40 17.78 10.64
C VAL A 138 -7.13 18.25 11.35
N ALA A 139 -5.97 18.04 10.78
CA ALA A 139 -4.69 18.44 11.34
C ALA A 139 -3.65 18.63 10.24
N ASP A 140 -2.80 19.64 10.39
CA ASP A 140 -1.57 19.77 9.61
C ASP A 140 -0.50 18.82 10.20
N ILE A 141 0.35 18.28 9.32
CA ILE A 141 1.48 17.43 9.75
C ILE A 141 2.66 18.32 10.10
N PRO A 142 3.25 18.20 11.31
CA PRO A 142 4.42 18.97 11.71
C PRO A 142 5.66 18.68 10.86
N SER A 143 6.64 19.58 10.87
CA SER A 143 7.95 19.38 10.25
C SER A 143 8.96 19.10 11.36
N ASP A 144 9.14 17.82 11.69
CA ASP A 144 10.09 17.40 12.74
C ASP A 144 11.47 17.00 12.14
N GLY A 145 11.56 17.00 10.81
CA GLY A 145 12.80 16.68 10.09
C GLY A 145 13.07 15.20 9.97
N ALA A 146 14.29 14.85 9.55
CA ALA A 146 14.71 13.46 9.39
C ALA A 146 15.06 12.82 10.74
N PRO A 147 14.94 11.49 10.87
CA PRO A 147 15.45 10.77 12.03
C PRO A 147 16.98 10.78 12.06
N ALA A 148 17.57 10.26 13.15
CA ALA A 148 19.01 10.05 13.27
C ALA A 148 19.54 9.16 12.14
N ASN A 149 20.82 9.36 11.77
CA ASN A 149 21.48 8.51 10.79
C ASN A 149 21.47 7.04 11.22
N ARG A 150 21.36 6.14 10.24
CA ARG A 150 21.42 4.69 10.48
C ARG A 150 22.83 4.18 10.23
N ILE A 151 23.40 3.50 11.21
CA ILE A 151 24.68 2.81 11.08
C ILE A 151 24.41 1.38 10.66
N VAL A 152 25.10 0.92 9.63
CA VAL A 152 25.04 -0.45 9.11
C VAL A 152 26.40 -1.09 9.26
N ASP A 153 26.45 -2.19 9.99
CA ASP A 153 27.68 -2.97 10.18
C ASP A 153 27.88 -3.89 8.97
N ASN A 154 29.07 -3.82 8.37
CA ASN A 154 29.44 -4.67 7.25
C ASN A 154 30.15 -5.94 7.73
N PRO A 155 30.08 -7.05 6.96
CA PRO A 155 30.73 -8.31 7.31
C PRO A 155 32.25 -8.23 7.45
N ASP A 156 32.92 -7.22 6.87
CA ASP A 156 34.35 -6.97 6.96
C ASP A 156 34.77 -6.16 8.20
N GLY A 157 33.79 -5.78 9.04
CA GLY A 157 33.96 -4.99 10.24
C GLY A 157 34.00 -3.47 10.02
N SER A 158 33.75 -3.02 8.79
CA SER A 158 33.52 -1.60 8.50
C SER A 158 32.05 -1.20 8.80
N HIS A 159 31.81 0.11 8.81
CA HIS A 159 30.43 0.64 9.02
C HIS A 159 30.08 1.61 7.90
N ASP A 160 28.86 1.49 7.40
CA ASP A 160 28.27 2.50 6.52
C ASP A 160 27.32 3.39 7.33
N THR A 161 27.29 4.67 6.99
CA THR A 161 26.36 5.63 7.57
C THR A 161 25.34 6.05 6.52
N ILE A 162 24.10 5.67 6.72
CA ILE A 162 22.98 6.13 5.90
C ILE A 162 22.45 7.42 6.52
N MET A 163 22.53 8.51 5.75
CA MET A 163 22.00 9.81 6.14
C MET A 163 20.63 10.01 5.51
N PHE A 164 19.72 10.56 6.27
CA PHE A 164 18.36 10.87 5.82
C PHE A 164 18.17 12.38 5.73
N GLU A 165 17.46 12.80 4.70
CA GLU A 165 17.07 14.19 4.52
C GLU A 165 15.54 14.25 4.47
N ALA A 166 14.92 15.14 5.26
CA ALA A 166 13.49 15.36 5.25
C ALA A 166 13.20 16.85 5.10
N ASN A 167 13.30 17.32 3.87
CA ASN A 167 12.93 18.69 3.51
C ASN A 167 11.44 18.81 3.15
N ALA A 168 10.73 17.70 3.06
CA ALA A 168 9.32 17.62 2.71
C ALA A 168 8.58 16.71 3.69
N ARG A 169 7.27 16.81 3.68
CA ARG A 169 6.35 15.97 4.44
C ARG A 169 5.46 15.22 3.47
N VAL A 170 5.35 13.91 3.66
CA VAL A 170 4.49 13.06 2.84
C VAL A 170 3.66 12.18 3.77
N PRO A 171 2.56 12.74 4.36
CA PRO A 171 1.62 11.92 5.10
C PRO A 171 1.05 10.87 4.14
N ASN A 172 1.21 9.60 4.52
CA ASN A 172 0.91 8.50 3.63
C ASN A 172 -0.28 7.67 4.11
N ALA A 173 -0.11 6.77 5.05
CA ALA A 173 -1.18 5.90 5.51
C ALA A 173 -1.84 6.39 6.82
N LEU A 174 -3.07 5.96 7.02
CA LEU A 174 -3.89 6.31 8.18
C LEU A 174 -4.40 5.03 8.86
N ALA A 175 -4.33 4.98 10.21
CA ALA A 175 -4.94 3.92 11.00
C ALA A 175 -5.56 4.47 12.28
N PHE A 176 -6.79 4.05 12.60
CA PHE A 176 -7.41 4.32 13.89
C PHE A 176 -7.05 3.26 14.92
N ASP A 177 -6.84 3.69 16.17
CA ASP A 177 -6.93 2.78 17.31
C ASP A 177 -8.38 2.66 17.82
N SER A 178 -8.63 1.74 18.74
CA SER A 178 -9.95 1.51 19.34
C SER A 178 -10.43 2.68 20.21
N ASN A 179 -9.53 3.58 20.60
CA ASN A 179 -9.84 4.77 21.38
C ASN A 179 -10.21 5.99 20.51
N GLY A 180 -10.18 5.85 19.17
CA GLY A 180 -10.50 6.93 18.23
C GLY A 180 -9.35 7.91 18.00
N ASN A 181 -8.12 7.53 18.33
CA ASN A 181 -6.95 8.27 17.89
C ASN A 181 -6.59 7.83 16.47
N LEU A 182 -6.18 8.79 15.66
CA LEU A 182 -5.74 8.53 14.28
C LEU A 182 -4.21 8.62 14.22
N TYR A 183 -3.60 7.59 13.67
CA TYR A 183 -2.17 7.55 13.41
C TYR A 183 -1.92 7.79 11.92
N VAL A 184 -0.84 8.51 11.63
CA VAL A 184 -0.47 8.97 10.29
C VAL A 184 1.00 8.67 10.08
N SER A 185 1.34 7.85 9.08
CA SER A 185 2.73 7.69 8.66
C SER A 185 3.17 8.89 7.82
N ASP A 186 4.44 9.27 7.94
CA ASP A 186 5.09 10.22 7.05
C ASP A 186 6.32 9.56 6.42
N SER A 187 6.23 9.34 5.11
CA SER A 187 7.23 8.57 4.37
C SER A 187 8.58 9.27 4.28
N PHE A 188 8.62 10.60 4.29
CA PHE A 188 9.85 11.36 4.12
C PHE A 188 10.52 11.73 5.44
N GLN A 189 9.73 11.87 6.51
CA GLN A 189 10.28 12.13 7.84
C GLN A 189 10.61 10.85 8.62
N GLY A 190 10.27 9.66 8.08
CA GLY A 190 10.45 8.39 8.80
C GLY A 190 9.75 8.40 10.15
N ALA A 191 8.51 8.85 10.18
CA ALA A 191 7.78 9.16 11.40
C ALA A 191 6.33 8.65 11.36
N ILE A 192 5.76 8.48 12.55
CA ILE A 192 4.33 8.28 12.76
C ILE A 192 3.84 9.42 13.65
N TYR A 193 2.78 10.08 13.23
CA TYR A 193 2.10 11.12 14.01
C TYR A 193 0.80 10.58 14.60
N ARG A 194 0.38 11.11 15.74
CA ARG A 194 -0.88 10.79 16.39
C ARG A 194 -1.76 12.03 16.49
N ILE A 195 -3.01 11.89 16.09
CA ILE A 195 -4.09 12.88 16.27
C ILE A 195 -5.05 12.32 17.30
N ALA A 196 -5.01 12.84 18.51
CA ALA A 196 -5.85 12.35 19.59
C ALA A 196 -7.32 12.69 19.36
N ASN A 197 -8.22 11.72 19.59
CA ASN A 197 -9.67 11.88 19.44
C ASN A 197 -10.07 12.56 18.12
N ALA A 198 -9.49 12.10 17.01
CA ALA A 198 -9.59 12.74 15.69
C ALA A 198 -11.03 13.00 15.23
N ALA A 199 -11.99 12.20 15.68
CA ALA A 199 -13.39 12.34 15.32
C ALA A 199 -14.09 13.54 15.97
N SER A 200 -13.62 14.00 17.14
CA SER A 200 -14.27 15.00 17.97
C SER A 200 -13.60 16.37 17.95
N CYS A 201 -12.43 16.50 17.35
CA CYS A 201 -11.70 17.76 17.25
C CYS A 201 -11.78 18.38 15.84
N GLY A 202 -11.58 19.71 15.78
CA GLY A 202 -11.45 20.43 14.51
C GLY A 202 -11.18 21.92 14.74
N PRO A 203 -10.00 22.45 14.43
CA PRO A 203 -8.79 21.72 14.06
C PRO A 203 -8.17 20.95 15.23
N CYS A 204 -7.43 19.90 14.87
CA CYS A 204 -6.69 19.08 15.82
C CYS A 204 -5.19 19.33 15.72
N SER A 205 -4.43 18.83 16.70
CA SER A 205 -2.97 18.78 16.61
C SER A 205 -2.50 17.36 16.31
N ALA A 206 -1.66 17.23 15.30
CA ALA A 206 -0.85 16.02 15.11
C ALA A 206 0.41 16.16 15.98
N THR A 207 0.73 15.14 16.74
CA THR A 207 1.93 15.07 17.59
C THR A 207 2.79 13.90 17.19
N LEU A 208 4.10 14.08 17.22
CA LEU A 208 5.05 13.00 16.94
C LEU A 208 4.80 11.84 17.93
N PHE A 209 4.53 10.66 17.41
CA PHE A 209 4.31 9.44 18.17
C PHE A 209 5.54 8.53 18.14
N LEU A 210 6.11 8.34 16.95
CA LEU A 210 7.30 7.51 16.74
C LEU A 210 8.12 8.13 15.61
N GLN A 211 9.43 8.25 15.82
CA GLN A 211 10.40 8.52 14.76
C GLN A 211 11.59 7.59 14.95
N HIS A 212 11.97 6.87 13.90
CA HIS A 212 13.04 5.89 14.01
C HIS A 212 13.79 5.76 12.67
N PRO A 213 15.13 5.54 12.68
CA PRO A 213 15.92 5.38 11.45
C PRO A 213 15.45 4.25 10.52
N LEU A 214 14.80 3.21 11.06
CA LEU A 214 14.24 2.12 10.25
C LEU A 214 12.95 2.54 9.51
N LEU A 215 12.28 3.63 9.93
CA LEU A 215 11.08 4.15 9.27
C LEU A 215 11.43 5.03 8.07
N ALA A 216 12.65 5.55 8.01
CA ALA A 216 13.17 6.30 6.87
C ALA A 216 13.85 5.37 5.86
N THR A 217 14.02 5.84 4.64
CA THR A 217 14.74 5.11 3.59
C THR A 217 15.72 6.01 2.84
N ALA A 218 16.79 5.40 2.31
CA ALA A 218 17.63 5.94 1.24
C ALA A 218 17.50 5.06 -0.02
N GLY A 219 16.55 4.13 -0.03
CA GLY A 219 16.24 3.25 -1.14
C GLY A 219 15.32 3.89 -2.18
N PHE A 220 14.83 3.07 -3.11
CA PHE A 220 13.94 3.51 -4.18
C PHE A 220 12.74 2.55 -4.32
N PRO A 221 11.51 3.08 -4.50
CA PRO A 221 11.14 4.50 -4.50
C PRO A 221 11.36 5.14 -3.11
N PRO A 222 11.57 6.46 -3.01
CA PRO A 222 12.06 7.12 -1.80
C PRO A 222 10.97 7.31 -0.73
N PHE A 223 10.14 6.30 -0.51
CA PHE A 223 9.08 6.29 0.49
C PHE A 223 9.48 5.37 1.65
N GLY A 224 9.76 5.94 2.81
CA GLY A 224 10.00 5.20 4.05
C GLY A 224 8.71 4.67 4.66
N ALA A 225 8.35 5.13 5.87
CA ALA A 225 7.11 4.73 6.54
C ALA A 225 5.89 5.00 5.64
N ASN A 226 5.26 3.92 5.18
CA ASN A 226 4.13 3.93 4.26
C ASN A 226 2.90 3.29 4.94
N GLY A 227 2.38 2.17 4.46
CA GLY A 227 1.24 1.49 5.06
C GLY A 227 1.41 1.21 6.55
N ILE A 228 0.37 1.46 7.35
CA ILE A 228 0.36 1.17 8.79
C ILE A 228 -0.89 0.41 9.19
N ALA A 229 -0.75 -0.54 10.13
CA ALA A 229 -1.88 -1.28 10.70
C ALA A 229 -1.57 -1.77 12.11
N PHE A 230 -2.52 -1.64 13.01
CA PHE A 230 -2.46 -2.31 14.31
C PHE A 230 -2.81 -3.78 14.17
N ASN A 231 -2.18 -4.63 14.97
CA ASN A 231 -2.64 -5.99 15.17
C ASN A 231 -3.97 -6.02 15.97
N GLY A 232 -4.59 -7.19 16.07
CA GLY A 232 -5.95 -7.31 16.58
C GLY A 232 -6.19 -6.90 18.04
N ASP A 233 -5.14 -6.90 18.87
CA ASP A 233 -5.17 -6.46 20.27
C ASP A 233 -4.52 -5.09 20.50
N GLU A 234 -4.07 -4.45 19.42
CA GLU A 234 -3.39 -3.14 19.43
C GLU A 234 -2.12 -3.11 20.29
N SER A 235 -1.48 -4.23 20.52
CA SER A 235 -0.21 -4.33 21.24
C SER A 235 0.97 -3.90 20.37
N ALA A 236 0.82 -3.91 19.05
CA ALA A 236 1.84 -3.51 18.10
C ALA A 236 1.28 -2.76 16.89
N LEU A 237 2.04 -1.79 16.39
CA LEU A 237 1.84 -1.14 15.10
C LEU A 237 2.81 -1.73 14.08
N PHE A 238 2.28 -2.21 12.96
CA PHE A 238 3.07 -2.67 11.83
C PHE A 238 3.19 -1.55 10.80
N ILE A 239 4.37 -1.39 10.22
CA ILE A 239 4.71 -0.30 9.31
C ILE A 239 5.42 -0.89 8.08
N ALA A 240 4.91 -0.61 6.89
CA ALA A 240 5.63 -0.87 5.65
C ALA A 240 6.69 0.21 5.43
N ASN A 241 7.88 -0.19 4.99
CA ASN A 241 8.90 0.71 4.47
C ASN A 241 9.17 0.31 3.01
N THR A 242 8.66 1.13 2.09
CA THR A 242 8.64 0.80 0.67
C THR A 242 10.02 0.77 0.06
N GLY A 243 10.83 1.78 0.34
CA GLY A 243 12.16 1.90 -0.26
C GLY A 243 13.21 0.92 0.30
N ASP A 244 12.95 0.33 1.47
CA ASP A 244 13.82 -0.68 2.08
C ASP A 244 13.25 -2.10 1.95
N ASP A 245 12.10 -2.30 1.26
CA ASP A 245 11.44 -3.60 1.05
C ASP A 245 11.12 -4.34 2.36
N ARG A 246 10.67 -3.62 3.40
CA ARG A 246 10.51 -4.15 4.76
C ARG A 246 9.14 -3.95 5.32
N ILE A 247 8.80 -4.82 6.27
CA ILE A 247 7.77 -4.59 7.28
C ILE A 247 8.45 -4.45 8.63
N LEU A 248 8.13 -3.40 9.34
CA LEU A 248 8.58 -3.14 10.70
C LEU A 248 7.45 -3.45 11.69
N ARG A 249 7.82 -3.79 12.92
CA ARG A 249 6.93 -3.94 14.04
C ARG A 249 7.39 -3.02 15.16
N TYR A 250 6.51 -2.14 15.59
CA TYR A 250 6.69 -1.31 16.78
C TYR A 250 5.85 -1.89 17.92
N ASP A 251 6.49 -2.31 19.00
CA ASP A 251 5.85 -2.82 20.20
C ASP A 251 5.48 -1.65 21.12
N ILE A 252 4.20 -1.49 21.40
CA ILE A 252 3.68 -0.33 22.14
C ILE A 252 4.10 -0.34 23.62
N ALA A 253 4.27 -1.53 24.20
CA ALA A 253 4.60 -1.64 25.60
C ALA A 253 6.08 -1.46 25.92
N SER A 254 6.97 -1.96 25.04
CA SER A 254 8.43 -1.84 25.21
C SER A 254 9.03 -0.61 24.52
N ASP A 255 8.28 0.09 23.64
CA ASP A 255 8.78 1.20 22.81
C ASP A 255 9.93 0.79 21.89
N GLU A 256 9.88 -0.46 21.39
CA GLU A 256 10.91 -1.03 20.53
C GLU A 256 10.42 -1.18 19.09
N THR A 257 11.31 -0.82 18.13
CA THR A 257 11.07 -1.01 16.70
C THR A 257 12.02 -2.07 16.16
N GLU A 258 11.47 -3.10 15.51
CA GLU A 258 12.24 -4.20 14.92
C GLU A 258 11.84 -4.44 13.46
N VAL A 259 12.71 -5.12 12.71
CA VAL A 259 12.39 -5.63 11.38
C VAL A 259 11.59 -6.93 11.54
N PHE A 260 10.32 -6.90 11.13
CA PHE A 260 9.42 -8.05 11.19
C PHE A 260 9.55 -8.97 9.96
N ALA A 261 9.68 -8.39 8.77
CA ALA A 261 9.90 -9.11 7.53
C ALA A 261 10.75 -8.28 6.56
N GLU A 262 11.57 -8.96 5.78
CA GLU A 262 12.41 -8.38 4.72
C GLU A 262 12.05 -8.95 3.35
N SER A 263 12.51 -8.28 2.29
CA SER A 263 12.36 -8.71 0.90
C SER A 263 10.88 -8.80 0.47
N VAL A 264 10.05 -7.90 0.98
CA VAL A 264 8.69 -7.63 0.48
C VAL A 264 8.80 -6.46 -0.49
N ASN A 265 9.02 -6.75 -1.76
CA ASN A 265 9.46 -5.81 -2.77
C ASN A 265 8.46 -4.67 -2.98
N GLY A 266 8.86 -3.44 -2.62
CA GLY A 266 7.98 -2.28 -2.64
C GLY A 266 6.81 -2.42 -1.66
N ALA A 267 7.07 -2.80 -0.39
CA ALA A 267 6.03 -2.91 0.63
C ALA A 267 5.29 -1.58 0.81
N ASP A 268 4.00 -1.56 0.50
CA ASP A 268 3.17 -0.36 0.45
C ASP A 268 1.98 -0.48 1.44
N GLY A 269 0.75 -0.41 1.02
CA GLY A 269 -0.41 -0.56 1.89
C GLY A 269 -0.47 -1.91 2.59
N ILE A 270 -0.87 -1.92 3.86
CA ILE A 270 -0.97 -3.14 4.67
C ILE A 270 -2.30 -3.22 5.43
N THR A 271 -2.76 -4.43 5.69
CA THR A 271 -3.93 -4.68 6.55
C THR A 271 -3.91 -6.08 7.15
N PHE A 272 -4.50 -6.23 8.32
CA PHE A 272 -4.74 -7.55 8.91
C PHE A 272 -6.09 -8.12 8.47
N ASP A 273 -6.13 -9.42 8.26
CA ASP A 273 -7.41 -10.13 8.12
C ASP A 273 -7.91 -10.68 9.47
N ALA A 274 -9.11 -11.24 9.46
CA ALA A 274 -9.74 -11.80 10.64
C ALA A 274 -9.00 -13.05 11.25
N HIS A 275 -7.99 -13.56 10.55
CA HIS A 275 -7.17 -14.68 11.01
C HIS A 275 -5.79 -14.23 11.53
N GLY A 276 -5.56 -12.92 11.63
CA GLY A 276 -4.28 -12.36 12.07
C GLY A 276 -3.17 -12.41 11.02
N ARG A 277 -3.48 -12.73 9.74
CA ARG A 277 -2.51 -12.66 8.66
C ARG A 277 -2.34 -11.20 8.23
N LEU A 278 -1.09 -10.76 8.12
CA LEU A 278 -0.78 -9.44 7.60
C LEU A 278 -0.67 -9.51 6.06
N TRP A 279 -1.53 -8.77 5.39
CA TRP A 279 -1.53 -8.62 3.93
C TRP A 279 -0.82 -7.33 3.54
N VAL A 280 0.05 -7.43 2.55
CA VAL A 280 0.92 -6.34 2.08
C VAL A 280 0.77 -6.21 0.57
N ALA A 281 0.49 -5.01 0.08
CA ALA A 281 0.67 -4.68 -1.33
C ALA A 281 2.17 -4.58 -1.60
N ALA A 282 2.70 -5.46 -2.44
CA ALA A 282 4.09 -5.47 -2.87
C ALA A 282 4.15 -4.83 -4.26
N ASN A 283 4.27 -3.48 -4.30
CA ASN A 283 3.99 -2.70 -5.50
C ASN A 283 4.95 -3.01 -6.64
N GLN A 284 6.25 -3.18 -6.38
CA GLN A 284 7.27 -3.49 -7.39
C GLN A 284 7.29 -4.98 -7.79
N ALA A 285 6.48 -5.82 -7.14
CA ALA A 285 6.34 -7.23 -7.47
C ALA A 285 4.99 -7.56 -8.14
N ASP A 286 4.12 -6.58 -8.35
CA ASP A 286 2.78 -6.73 -8.93
C ASP A 286 1.92 -7.78 -8.21
N GLU A 287 2.08 -7.89 -6.89
CA GLU A 287 1.39 -8.90 -6.10
C GLU A 287 0.95 -8.39 -4.72
N VAL A 288 0.11 -9.17 -4.06
CA VAL A 288 -0.21 -9.02 -2.65
C VAL A 288 0.33 -10.22 -1.89
N VAL A 289 1.05 -9.97 -0.81
CA VAL A 289 1.73 -10.98 0.01
C VAL A 289 1.03 -11.12 1.34
N ALA A 290 0.81 -12.36 1.82
CA ALA A 290 0.37 -12.62 3.17
C ALA A 290 1.53 -13.10 4.04
N LEU A 291 1.68 -12.49 5.21
CA LEU A 291 2.64 -12.88 6.24
C LEU A 291 1.92 -13.49 7.44
N ASN A 292 2.53 -14.50 8.04
CA ASN A 292 2.08 -15.05 9.32
C ASN A 292 2.66 -14.26 10.50
N GLU A 293 2.33 -14.66 11.72
CA GLU A 293 2.80 -14.03 12.97
C GLU A 293 4.33 -14.04 13.16
N GLN A 294 5.07 -14.85 12.40
CA GLN A 294 6.53 -14.92 12.42
C GLN A 294 7.17 -14.14 11.23
N GLY A 295 6.41 -13.32 10.51
CA GLY A 295 6.89 -12.59 9.34
C GLY A 295 7.18 -13.45 8.10
N ARG A 296 6.73 -14.72 8.09
CA ARG A 296 6.97 -15.62 6.94
C ARG A 296 5.87 -15.47 5.91
N VAL A 297 6.27 -15.41 4.64
CA VAL A 297 5.32 -15.41 3.52
C VAL A 297 4.59 -16.76 3.45
N ILE A 298 3.27 -16.72 3.54
CA ILE A 298 2.38 -17.88 3.47
C ILE A 298 1.47 -17.91 2.25
N ALA A 299 1.28 -16.76 1.59
CA ALA A 299 0.57 -16.68 0.32
C ALA A 299 1.08 -15.51 -0.53
N ARG A 300 0.95 -15.64 -1.85
CA ARG A 300 1.17 -14.58 -2.84
C ARG A 300 -0.01 -14.61 -3.79
N LEU A 301 -0.67 -13.48 -3.98
CA LEU A 301 -1.86 -13.33 -4.81
C LEU A 301 -1.65 -12.22 -5.83
N GLY A 302 -2.22 -12.41 -7.00
CA GLY A 302 -2.06 -11.46 -8.10
C GLY A 302 -0.77 -11.68 -8.88
N GLU A 303 -0.78 -11.18 -10.08
CA GLU A 303 0.36 -11.05 -10.99
C GLU A 303 -0.05 -10.09 -12.11
N PHE A 304 0.91 -9.41 -12.71
CA PHE A 304 0.66 -8.65 -13.92
C PHE A 304 0.57 -9.59 -15.12
N GLN A 305 -0.47 -9.42 -15.95
CA GLN A 305 -0.76 -10.25 -17.11
C GLN A 305 -0.84 -9.45 -18.41
N GLY A 306 -0.33 -8.23 -18.41
CA GLY A 306 -0.32 -7.31 -19.56
C GLY A 306 -1.45 -6.28 -19.54
N ILE A 307 -1.48 -5.44 -20.58
CA ILE A 307 -2.48 -4.38 -20.75
C ILE A 307 -3.52 -4.83 -21.78
N ASN A 308 -4.79 -4.61 -21.46
CA ASN A 308 -5.90 -4.83 -22.38
C ASN A 308 -5.90 -3.78 -23.50
N ARG A 309 -6.52 -4.09 -24.66
CA ARG A 309 -6.67 -3.15 -25.78
C ARG A 309 -7.39 -1.84 -25.40
N ASN A 310 -8.15 -1.82 -24.33
CA ASN A 310 -8.84 -0.62 -23.83
C ASN A 310 -8.01 0.17 -22.81
N GLY A 311 -6.73 -0.17 -22.63
CA GLY A 311 -5.80 0.52 -21.75
C GLY A 311 -5.93 0.19 -20.25
N THR A 312 -6.65 -0.88 -19.89
CA THR A 312 -6.73 -1.33 -18.48
C THR A 312 -5.70 -2.42 -18.19
N PRO A 313 -5.04 -2.45 -17.02
CA PRO A 313 -4.20 -3.57 -16.62
C PRO A 313 -5.03 -4.85 -16.41
N ARG A 314 -4.41 -6.01 -16.66
CA ARG A 314 -4.91 -7.33 -16.27
C ARG A 314 -4.11 -7.86 -15.11
N GLY A 315 -4.82 -8.30 -14.07
CA GLY A 315 -4.20 -8.71 -12.83
C GLY A 315 -3.93 -7.52 -11.91
N LEU A 316 -2.77 -7.50 -11.29
CA LEU A 316 -2.24 -6.37 -10.54
C LEU A 316 -1.13 -5.70 -11.32
N LEU A 317 -1.04 -4.38 -11.24
CA LEU A 317 0.06 -3.59 -11.76
C LEU A 317 0.35 -2.46 -10.79
N PHE A 318 1.52 -2.49 -10.19
CA PHE A 318 1.95 -1.57 -9.15
C PHE A 318 0.85 -1.34 -8.10
N PRO A 319 0.42 -2.40 -7.37
CA PRO A 319 -0.65 -2.29 -6.37
C PRO A 319 -0.17 -1.44 -5.19
N ALA A 320 -0.92 -0.36 -4.84
CA ALA A 320 -0.54 0.51 -3.74
C ALA A 320 -1.22 0.12 -2.42
N SER A 321 -2.53 0.12 -2.39
CA SER A 321 -3.27 -0.08 -1.14
C SER A 321 -4.32 -1.17 -1.27
N LEU A 322 -4.73 -1.71 -0.11
CA LEU A 322 -5.68 -2.80 -0.06
C LEU A 322 -6.64 -2.67 1.13
N VAL A 323 -7.87 -3.16 0.96
CA VAL A 323 -8.88 -3.23 2.01
C VAL A 323 -9.63 -4.56 1.95
N ILE A 324 -9.98 -5.10 3.10
CA ILE A 324 -10.73 -6.36 3.22
C ILE A 324 -12.16 -6.08 3.69
N VAL A 325 -13.13 -6.61 2.95
CA VAL A 325 -14.55 -6.57 3.30
C VAL A 325 -15.11 -8.00 3.26
N GLY A 326 -15.38 -8.56 4.42
CA GLY A 326 -15.76 -9.96 4.55
C GLY A 326 -14.63 -10.88 4.09
N ASN A 327 -14.88 -11.68 3.06
CA ASN A 327 -13.88 -12.59 2.46
C ASN A 327 -13.31 -12.06 1.13
N GLN A 328 -13.52 -10.79 0.81
CA GLN A 328 -13.01 -10.16 -0.41
C GLN A 328 -11.97 -9.11 -0.06
N MET A 329 -10.91 -9.08 -0.84
CA MET A 329 -9.90 -8.03 -0.85
C MET A 329 -10.08 -7.16 -2.08
N PHE A 330 -9.95 -5.86 -1.90
CA PHE A 330 -9.94 -4.86 -2.96
C PHE A 330 -8.58 -4.20 -2.96
N VAL A 331 -8.00 -3.99 -4.15
CA VAL A 331 -6.64 -3.49 -4.33
C VAL A 331 -6.63 -2.43 -5.41
N THR A 332 -6.01 -1.29 -5.14
CA THR A 332 -5.77 -0.25 -6.13
C THR A 332 -4.61 -0.63 -7.03
N ASN A 333 -4.78 -0.52 -8.34
CA ASN A 333 -3.68 -0.59 -9.32
C ASN A 333 -3.20 0.84 -9.55
N LEU A 334 -2.24 1.29 -8.76
CA LEU A 334 -1.67 2.63 -8.87
C LEU A 334 -1.08 2.84 -10.26
N ALA A 335 -0.37 1.82 -10.76
CA ALA A 335 0.23 1.83 -12.10
C ALA A 335 0.96 3.16 -12.38
N LEU A 336 1.83 3.55 -11.45
CA LEU A 336 2.63 4.77 -11.51
C LEU A 336 3.99 4.45 -12.14
N PRO A 337 4.33 5.01 -13.31
CA PRO A 337 5.67 4.94 -13.83
C PRO A 337 6.67 5.59 -12.87
N LEU A 338 7.81 4.92 -12.61
CA LEU A 338 8.83 5.39 -11.66
C LEU A 338 10.03 6.05 -12.34
N THR A 339 10.26 5.76 -13.62
CA THR A 339 11.39 6.30 -14.38
C THR A 339 10.98 7.51 -15.22
N GLU A 340 11.95 8.36 -15.54
CA GLU A 340 11.74 9.51 -16.45
C GLU A 340 11.84 9.11 -17.93
N SER A 341 12.31 7.89 -18.21
CA SER A 341 12.45 7.37 -19.56
C SER A 341 11.09 6.93 -20.09
N GLU A 342 10.80 7.17 -21.35
CA GLU A 342 9.55 6.72 -21.98
C GLU A 342 9.74 5.36 -22.68
N GLY A 343 8.78 4.43 -22.47
CA GLY A 343 8.70 3.16 -23.19
C GLY A 343 9.44 2.02 -22.52
N ASP A 344 9.84 2.13 -21.27
CA ASP A 344 10.53 1.11 -20.50
C ASP A 344 9.70 0.46 -19.37
N GLU A 345 8.54 1.05 -19.01
CA GLU A 345 7.65 0.54 -17.97
C GLU A 345 6.23 0.25 -18.51
N PRO A 346 5.61 -0.89 -18.12
CA PRO A 346 4.27 -1.23 -18.57
C PRO A 346 3.19 -0.26 -18.08
N GLU A 347 3.44 0.45 -16.98
CA GLU A 347 2.57 1.47 -16.37
C GLU A 347 2.25 2.60 -17.34
N GLU A 348 3.19 2.98 -18.20
CA GLU A 348 3.03 4.02 -19.23
C GLU A 348 1.95 3.69 -20.27
N ALA A 349 1.70 2.41 -20.51
CA ALA A 349 0.66 1.94 -21.42
C ALA A 349 -0.75 1.97 -20.78
N VAL A 350 -0.86 2.28 -19.48
CA VAL A 350 -2.14 2.38 -18.79
C VAL A 350 -2.82 3.70 -19.12
N THR A 351 -3.96 3.64 -19.78
CA THR A 351 -4.80 4.81 -20.09
C THR A 351 -6.12 4.81 -19.33
N ARG A 352 -6.45 3.70 -18.64
CA ARG A 352 -7.64 3.54 -17.82
C ARG A 352 -7.30 2.75 -16.56
N TYR A 353 -7.30 3.43 -15.45
CA TYR A 353 -6.93 2.87 -14.15
C TYR A 353 -8.04 2.04 -13.53
N THR A 354 -7.68 1.10 -12.67
CA THR A 354 -8.63 0.13 -12.12
C THR A 354 -8.40 -0.14 -10.64
N VAL A 355 -9.46 -0.61 -10.01
CA VAL A 355 -9.42 -1.32 -8.72
C VAL A 355 -9.69 -2.80 -9.01
N SER A 356 -8.86 -3.65 -8.48
CA SER A 356 -8.98 -5.11 -8.55
C SER A 356 -9.65 -5.69 -7.31
N ARG A 357 -10.21 -6.89 -7.43
CA ARG A 357 -10.70 -7.66 -6.28
C ARG A 357 -10.41 -9.14 -6.44
N PHE A 358 -10.30 -9.84 -5.34
CA PHE A 358 -10.24 -11.29 -5.29
C PHE A 358 -10.75 -11.83 -3.94
N LYS A 359 -11.07 -13.12 -3.90
CA LYS A 359 -11.44 -13.78 -2.66
C LYS A 359 -10.18 -14.13 -1.88
N LEU A 360 -10.22 -13.92 -0.57
CA LEU A 360 -9.18 -14.40 0.30
C LEU A 360 -9.16 -15.93 0.31
N PRO A 361 -7.98 -16.55 0.28
CA PRO A 361 -7.87 -18.01 0.36
C PRO A 361 -8.42 -18.50 1.69
N HIS A 362 -9.27 -19.53 1.60
CA HIS A 362 -9.65 -20.31 2.78
C HIS A 362 -8.41 -21.08 3.22
N ARG A 363 -7.96 -20.94 4.44
CA ARG A 363 -6.77 -21.52 5.10
C ARG A 363 -5.86 -22.41 4.26
#